data_98a1fe117662aa0996728fbca4d33219
#
_entry.id   98a1fe117662aa0996728fbca4d33219
#
_cell.length_a   1.000
_cell.length_b   1.000
_cell.length_c   1.000
_cell.angle_alpha   90.00
_cell.angle_beta   90.00
_cell.angle_gamma   90.00
#
_symmetry.space_group_name_H-M   'P 1'
#
loop_
_entity.id
_entity.type
_entity.pdbx_description
1 polymer ?
#
loop_
_entity_poly.entity_id
_entity_poly.type
_entity_poly.pdbx_seq_one_letter_code
_entity_poly.pdbx_strand_id
1 'polypeptide(L)'
;MGRGNRHSVTKIYYTDDIGFILPAKTLILTRFMITKPTSYKPISGNDLPRFAGIATFMRLPYVAPADADEVEIGLIGVPWDGGTTNRAGARHGPRQIRDLSTMARNVHHASGIKPFELCRCADLGDTPVNPVDIEDTLGRIQAFYNEVVNQGIVPLSAGGDHLITLPVMRALCRAQPVGMVHFDAHTDTLDRYFGESKYTHGTPFRRAIEEGLLDPKRTVQIGIRGALYSDRDKEWGLEQGIRVIEIEEYNDLGVDAVIAEARRVVGAGPTYISFDVDVLDPVYAPGTGTPEIGGITTYDAQLLIRGLRGLNLIGADVVEVSPPFDMSGNTALVAVTLMFEILCVLAEAASAES
;
A
#
# COMPACT_ATOMS: atom_id res chain seq x y z
N MET A 1 57.28 13.29 28.92
CA MET A 1 56.66 14.43 28.24
C MET A 1 55.48 13.89 27.43
N GLY A 2 54.29 13.97 27.99
CA GLY A 2 53.07 13.50 27.34
C GLY A 2 51.98 14.52 27.55
N ARG A 3 51.44 15.09 26.46
CA ARG A 3 50.32 16.04 26.53
C ARG A 3 49.02 15.29 26.37
N GLY A 4 48.20 15.30 27.42
CA GLY A 4 46.84 14.78 27.38
C GLY A 4 45.88 15.73 26.70
N ASN A 5 45.09 15.23 25.77
CA ASN A 5 43.97 15.90 25.18
C ASN A 5 42.72 15.77 26.08
N ARG A 6 42.25 16.88 26.65
CA ARG A 6 40.98 16.93 27.38
C ARG A 6 39.86 17.24 26.39
N HIS A 7 38.91 16.33 26.25
CA HIS A 7 37.64 16.62 25.61
C HIS A 7 36.77 17.43 26.58
N SER A 8 36.43 18.66 26.20
CA SER A 8 35.48 19.46 26.94
C SER A 8 34.05 19.12 26.47
N VAL A 9 33.25 18.64 27.41
CA VAL A 9 31.79 18.47 27.21
C VAL A 9 31.13 19.78 27.56
N THR A 10 30.55 20.45 26.56
CA THR A 10 29.80 21.71 26.77
C THR A 10 28.36 21.35 27.13
N LYS A 11 27.95 21.59 28.36
CA LYS A 11 26.56 21.57 28.79
C LYS A 11 25.83 22.79 28.26
N ILE A 12 24.73 22.59 27.56
CA ILE A 12 23.83 23.64 27.09
C ILE A 12 22.78 23.86 28.18
N TYR A 13 22.72 25.06 28.73
CA TYR A 13 21.62 25.50 29.59
C TYR A 13 20.75 26.47 28.79
N TYR A 14 19.44 26.25 28.80
CA TYR A 14 18.48 27.26 28.34
C TYR A 14 18.17 28.22 29.47
N THR A 15 18.34 29.50 29.24
CA THR A 15 17.76 30.59 30.05
C THR A 15 17.11 31.58 29.10
N ASP A 16 15.84 31.87 29.35
CA ASP A 16 15.10 32.96 28.68
C ASP A 16 15.66 34.33 29.05
N ASP A 17 15.54 35.27 28.08
CA ASP A 17 15.79 36.70 28.19
C ASP A 17 17.24 37.15 28.48
N ILE A 18 17.93 37.57 27.41
CA ILE A 18 18.66 38.83 27.24
C ILE A 18 19.25 38.82 25.81
N GLY A 19 18.93 39.88 25.02
CA GLY A 19 19.40 40.02 23.65
C GLY A 19 20.92 40.19 23.54
N PHE A 20 21.57 39.20 22.98
CA PHE A 20 22.93 39.30 22.45
C PHE A 20 22.91 38.82 21.00
N ILE A 21 23.26 39.70 20.09
CA ILE A 21 23.53 39.38 18.69
C ILE A 21 24.82 38.57 18.67
N LEU A 22 24.67 37.25 18.53
CA LEU A 22 25.80 36.38 18.21
C LEU A 22 26.02 36.38 16.69
N PRO A 23 27.29 36.45 16.22
CA PRO A 23 27.58 36.34 14.79
C PRO A 23 27.09 34.96 14.30
N ALA A 24 26.42 34.96 13.12
CA ALA A 24 25.94 33.77 12.47
C ALA A 24 27.08 32.75 12.27
N LYS A 25 27.27 31.86 13.23
CA LYS A 25 28.02 30.63 12.96
C LYS A 25 27.15 29.83 12.01
N THR A 26 27.60 29.71 10.77
CA THR A 26 27.08 28.76 9.78
C THR A 26 26.94 27.42 10.48
N LEU A 27 25.71 27.02 10.79
CA LEU A 27 25.38 25.68 11.23
C LEU A 27 25.65 24.82 10.01
N ILE A 28 26.84 24.25 9.90
CA ILE A 28 27.10 23.17 8.97
C ILE A 28 26.31 21.99 9.54
N LEU A 29 25.03 21.89 9.13
CA LEU A 29 24.28 20.66 9.20
C LEU A 29 25.09 19.67 8.36
N THR A 30 25.98 18.92 9.01
CA THR A 30 26.56 17.72 8.42
C THR A 30 25.37 16.80 8.17
N ARG A 31 24.78 16.90 6.96
CA ARG A 31 23.87 15.90 6.46
C ARG A 31 24.68 14.61 6.57
N PHE A 32 24.29 13.74 7.48
CA PHE A 32 24.79 12.37 7.46
C PHE A 32 24.45 11.88 6.06
N MET A 33 25.44 11.76 5.20
CA MET A 33 25.25 11.14 3.89
C MET A 33 24.90 9.68 4.19
N ILE A 34 23.62 9.38 4.19
CA ILE A 34 23.15 8.01 4.05
C ILE A 34 23.66 7.63 2.67
N THR A 35 24.68 6.79 2.63
CA THR A 35 25.23 6.31 1.35
C THR A 35 24.12 5.53 0.67
N LYS A 36 23.87 5.84 -0.62
CA LYS A 36 22.93 5.06 -1.45
C LYS A 36 23.25 3.58 -1.34
N PRO A 37 22.26 2.70 -1.34
CA PRO A 37 22.50 1.28 -1.27
C PRO A 37 23.38 0.83 -2.46
N THR A 38 24.31 -0.06 -2.21
CA THR A 38 25.16 -0.65 -3.25
C THR A 38 24.42 -1.68 -4.10
N SER A 39 23.23 -2.09 -3.68
CA SER A 39 22.38 -3.08 -4.36
C SER A 39 20.91 -2.84 -3.98
N TYR A 40 20.04 -2.93 -4.98
CA TYR A 40 18.58 -2.91 -4.85
C TYR A 40 17.97 -4.32 -4.81
N LYS A 41 18.76 -5.34 -4.48
CA LYS A 41 18.31 -6.73 -4.34
C LYS A 41 18.09 -7.10 -2.87
N PRO A 42 17.15 -7.99 -2.59
CA PRO A 42 16.97 -8.54 -1.25
C PRO A 42 18.24 -9.21 -0.72
N ILE A 43 18.49 -9.06 0.58
CA ILE A 43 19.56 -9.81 1.23
C ILE A 43 19.23 -11.30 1.14
N SER A 44 20.14 -12.10 0.60
CA SER A 44 19.94 -13.54 0.43
C SER A 44 19.80 -14.26 1.78
N GLY A 45 18.87 -15.20 1.87
CA GLY A 45 18.74 -16.09 3.02
C GLY A 45 19.93 -17.06 3.20
N ASN A 46 20.81 -17.16 2.18
CA ASN A 46 22.04 -17.92 2.27
C ASN A 46 23.18 -17.09 2.88
N ASP A 47 23.12 -15.76 2.77
CA ASP A 47 24.15 -14.86 3.31
C ASP A 47 23.82 -14.45 4.76
N LEU A 48 22.53 -14.21 5.05
CA LEU A 48 22.03 -13.87 6.38
C LEU A 48 20.72 -14.63 6.63
N PRO A 49 20.58 -15.41 7.73
CA PRO A 49 19.33 -16.10 8.05
C PRO A 49 18.15 -15.16 8.06
N ARG A 50 16.97 -15.63 7.58
CA ARG A 50 15.77 -14.79 7.40
C ARG A 50 15.19 -14.21 8.68
N PHE A 51 15.47 -14.82 9.82
CA PHE A 51 15.07 -14.33 11.14
C PHE A 51 16.01 -13.24 11.70
N ALA A 52 17.08 -12.87 10.98
CA ALA A 52 18.08 -11.92 11.42
C ALA A 52 18.16 -10.69 10.53
N GLY A 53 18.63 -9.59 11.10
CA GLY A 53 18.78 -8.30 10.43
C GLY A 53 17.64 -7.34 10.72
N ILE A 54 17.66 -6.19 10.02
CA ILE A 54 16.58 -5.18 10.10
C ILE A 54 15.42 -5.64 9.24
N ALA A 55 14.21 -5.63 9.79
CA ALA A 55 13.00 -5.97 9.05
C ALA A 55 12.62 -4.83 8.09
N THR A 56 12.90 -5.03 6.81
CA THR A 56 12.39 -4.23 5.69
C THR A 56 11.50 -5.09 4.81
N PHE A 57 10.64 -4.47 3.98
CA PHE A 57 9.81 -5.24 3.05
C PHE A 57 10.70 -6.11 2.15
N MET A 58 10.45 -7.43 2.19
CA MET A 58 11.16 -8.44 1.39
C MET A 58 12.70 -8.39 1.53
N ARG A 59 13.20 -7.83 2.66
CA ARG A 59 14.63 -7.63 2.92
C ARG A 59 15.34 -6.71 1.91
N LEU A 60 14.58 -5.84 1.28
CA LEU A 60 15.10 -4.80 0.38
C LEU A 60 15.88 -3.73 1.16
N PRO A 61 16.75 -2.96 0.52
CA PRO A 61 17.36 -1.81 1.16
C PRO A 61 16.28 -0.79 1.54
N TYR A 62 16.45 -0.17 2.72
CA TYR A 62 15.69 1.02 3.07
C TYR A 62 16.30 2.23 2.37
N VAL A 63 15.47 3.03 1.72
CA VAL A 63 15.85 4.28 1.07
C VAL A 63 14.84 5.35 1.47
N ALA A 64 15.32 6.47 2.03
CA ALA A 64 14.41 7.58 2.33
C ALA A 64 13.84 8.17 1.02
N PRO A 65 12.57 8.60 0.96
CA PRO A 65 11.99 9.13 -0.28
C PRO A 65 12.83 10.23 -0.94
N ALA A 66 13.42 11.12 -0.14
CA ALA A 66 14.26 12.20 -0.65
C ALA A 66 15.56 11.74 -1.35
N ASP A 67 15.97 10.50 -1.16
CA ASP A 67 17.20 9.91 -1.71
C ASP A 67 16.91 8.77 -2.72
N ALA A 68 15.63 8.63 -3.14
CA ALA A 68 15.12 7.49 -3.90
C ALA A 68 15.13 7.68 -5.44
N ASP A 69 15.90 8.62 -5.96
CA ASP A 69 15.99 8.99 -7.39
C ASP A 69 16.40 7.85 -8.34
N GLU A 70 16.90 6.74 -7.82
CA GLU A 70 17.21 5.52 -8.59
C GLU A 70 16.18 4.40 -8.43
N VAL A 71 15.21 4.56 -7.53
CA VAL A 71 14.19 3.54 -7.25
C VAL A 71 13.11 3.60 -8.33
N GLU A 72 12.71 2.44 -8.84
CA GLU A 72 11.64 2.31 -9.83
C GLU A 72 10.33 1.84 -9.18
N ILE A 73 10.42 0.94 -8.19
CA ILE A 73 9.26 0.51 -7.41
C ILE A 73 9.56 0.69 -5.92
N GLY A 74 8.72 1.48 -5.24
CA GLY A 74 8.81 1.73 -3.80
C GLY A 74 7.79 0.95 -3.00
N LEU A 75 8.25 0.11 -2.04
CA LEU A 75 7.38 -0.53 -1.08
C LEU A 75 7.19 0.41 0.13
N ILE A 76 5.94 0.70 0.48
CA ILE A 76 5.60 1.76 1.44
C ILE A 76 4.63 1.22 2.48
N GLY A 77 4.88 1.48 3.76
CA GLY A 77 3.91 1.23 4.81
C GLY A 77 3.02 2.44 5.08
N VAL A 78 1.72 2.21 5.29
CA VAL A 78 0.76 3.27 5.65
C VAL A 78 0.04 2.88 6.94
N PRO A 79 0.65 3.13 8.11
CA PRO A 79 0.19 2.64 9.42
C PRO A 79 -0.95 3.48 10.01
N TRP A 80 -2.10 3.47 9.33
CA TRP A 80 -3.29 4.22 9.72
C TRP A 80 -4.54 3.33 9.73
N ASP A 81 -5.42 3.50 10.73
CA ASP A 81 -6.72 2.83 10.81
C ASP A 81 -7.79 3.68 11.52
N GLY A 82 -7.64 5.01 11.43
CA GLY A 82 -8.62 5.93 12.01
C GLY A 82 -9.91 6.06 11.19
N GLY A 83 -9.98 5.47 10.00
CA GLY A 83 -11.19 5.34 9.19
C GLY A 83 -11.99 4.06 9.47
N THR A 84 -11.46 3.14 10.28
CA THR A 84 -12.10 1.85 10.58
C THR A 84 -13.39 2.04 11.38
N THR A 85 -14.47 1.42 10.93
CA THR A 85 -15.81 1.57 11.53
C THR A 85 -16.13 0.53 12.62
N ASN A 86 -15.37 -0.57 12.69
CA ASN A 86 -15.62 -1.67 13.63
C ASN A 86 -14.34 -2.09 14.37
N ARG A 87 -13.56 -3.01 13.85
CA ARG A 87 -12.44 -3.67 14.54
C ARG A 87 -11.10 -3.02 14.12
N ALA A 88 -10.70 -1.93 14.80
CA ALA A 88 -9.43 -1.26 14.55
C ALA A 88 -8.22 -2.17 14.86
N GLY A 89 -7.11 -1.99 14.13
CA GLY A 89 -5.88 -2.76 14.28
C GLY A 89 -5.04 -2.79 13.02
N ALA A 90 -5.58 -2.35 11.87
CA ALA A 90 -4.89 -2.37 10.59
C ALA A 90 -3.64 -1.45 10.55
N ARG A 91 -3.53 -0.44 11.44
CA ARG A 91 -2.30 0.35 11.62
C ARG A 91 -1.05 -0.48 11.95
N HIS A 92 -1.22 -1.70 12.45
CA HIS A 92 -0.13 -2.62 12.75
C HIS A 92 0.23 -3.54 11.57
N GLY A 93 -0.60 -3.56 10.52
CA GLY A 93 -0.42 -4.37 9.31
C GLY A 93 0.93 -4.19 8.64
N PRO A 94 1.35 -2.96 8.29
CA PRO A 94 2.62 -2.73 7.60
C PRO A 94 3.82 -3.31 8.34
N ARG A 95 3.86 -3.19 9.67
CA ARG A 95 4.96 -3.74 10.48
C ARG A 95 4.99 -5.26 10.44
N GLN A 96 3.85 -5.94 10.61
CA GLN A 96 3.78 -7.39 10.58
C GLN A 96 4.08 -7.94 9.18
N ILE A 97 3.60 -7.27 8.13
CA ILE A 97 3.90 -7.62 6.74
C ILE A 97 5.41 -7.52 6.49
N ARG A 98 6.09 -6.46 6.96
CA ARG A 98 7.57 -6.35 6.85
C ARG A 98 8.26 -7.53 7.49
N ASP A 99 7.90 -7.88 8.72
CA ASP A 99 8.52 -8.98 9.45
C ASP A 99 8.35 -10.31 8.70
N LEU A 100 7.12 -10.64 8.28
CA LEU A 100 6.84 -11.88 7.57
C LEU A 100 7.33 -11.87 6.12
N SER A 101 7.56 -10.72 5.51
CA SER A 101 8.05 -10.60 4.14
C SER A 101 9.47 -11.12 3.94
N THR A 102 10.19 -11.42 5.02
CA THR A 102 11.45 -12.18 4.99
C THR A 102 11.30 -13.56 4.35
N MET A 103 10.07 -14.07 4.21
CA MET A 103 9.74 -15.31 3.51
C MET A 103 9.75 -15.18 1.98
N ALA A 104 9.63 -13.97 1.42
CA ALA A 104 9.71 -13.74 -0.03
C ALA A 104 11.07 -14.14 -0.60
N ARG A 105 11.08 -14.55 -1.86
CA ARG A 105 12.27 -14.98 -2.60
C ARG A 105 12.35 -14.27 -3.93
N ASN A 106 13.53 -14.37 -4.58
CA ASN A 106 13.87 -13.57 -5.76
C ASN A 106 13.16 -14.01 -7.05
N VAL A 107 12.61 -15.22 -7.11
CA VAL A 107 12.03 -15.79 -8.33
C VAL A 107 10.61 -16.24 -8.04
N HIS A 108 9.69 -15.75 -8.84
CA HIS A 108 8.29 -16.16 -8.77
C HIS A 108 8.12 -17.57 -9.35
N HIS A 109 7.62 -18.52 -8.54
CA HIS A 109 7.61 -19.95 -8.89
C HIS A 109 6.83 -20.26 -10.18
N ALA A 110 5.62 -19.71 -10.32
CA ALA A 110 4.73 -20.08 -11.43
C ALA A 110 5.08 -19.38 -12.75
N SER A 111 5.50 -18.10 -12.72
CA SER A 111 5.79 -17.32 -13.93
C SER A 111 7.27 -17.23 -14.28
N GLY A 112 8.16 -17.54 -13.34
CA GLY A 112 9.60 -17.34 -13.51
C GLY A 112 10.05 -15.87 -13.43
N ILE A 113 9.13 -14.94 -13.15
CA ILE A 113 9.46 -13.51 -13.04
C ILE A 113 10.44 -13.29 -11.89
N LYS A 114 11.39 -12.39 -12.12
CA LYS A 114 12.40 -11.96 -11.17
C LYS A 114 12.29 -10.45 -10.97
N PRO A 115 11.35 -9.97 -10.14
CA PRO A 115 11.03 -8.54 -10.06
C PRO A 115 12.24 -7.68 -9.70
N PHE A 116 13.14 -8.16 -8.85
CA PHE A 116 14.36 -7.46 -8.44
C PHE A 116 15.50 -7.48 -9.47
N GLU A 117 15.33 -8.17 -10.61
CA GLU A 117 16.20 -8.08 -11.78
C GLU A 117 15.60 -7.16 -12.85
N LEU A 118 14.27 -7.02 -12.86
CA LEU A 118 13.55 -6.13 -13.78
C LEU A 118 13.58 -4.68 -13.31
N CYS A 119 13.42 -4.43 -12.02
CA CYS A 119 13.33 -3.09 -11.45
C CYS A 119 14.16 -2.94 -10.17
N ARG A 120 14.66 -1.73 -9.93
CA ARG A 120 15.27 -1.33 -8.66
C ARG A 120 14.17 -1.08 -7.64
N CYS A 121 14.02 -2.03 -6.70
CA CYS A 121 13.02 -1.98 -5.65
C CYS A 121 13.63 -1.59 -4.30
N ALA A 122 12.91 -0.79 -3.49
CA ALA A 122 13.35 -0.42 -2.15
C ALA A 122 12.17 -0.32 -1.18
N ASP A 123 12.43 -0.52 0.12
CA ASP A 123 11.51 -0.13 1.19
C ASP A 123 11.69 1.38 1.44
N LEU A 124 10.66 2.18 1.20
CA LEU A 124 10.68 3.63 1.40
C LEU A 124 10.23 4.05 2.81
N GLY A 125 10.01 3.10 3.71
CA GLY A 125 9.56 3.34 5.07
C GLY A 125 8.05 3.48 5.20
N ASP A 126 7.64 4.17 6.26
CA ASP A 126 6.24 4.44 6.56
C ASP A 126 5.88 5.90 6.30
N THR A 127 4.64 6.13 5.86
CA THR A 127 4.09 7.49 5.77
C THR A 127 3.94 8.10 7.16
N PRO A 128 4.19 9.42 7.32
CA PRO A 128 3.84 10.10 8.55
C PRO A 128 2.32 10.16 8.72
N VAL A 129 1.85 9.90 9.93
CA VAL A 129 0.42 9.94 10.27
C VAL A 129 0.19 10.72 11.55
N ASN A 130 -1.00 11.29 11.71
CA ASN A 130 -1.45 11.91 12.95
C ASN A 130 -2.61 11.08 13.53
N PRO A 131 -2.40 10.31 14.60
CA PRO A 131 -3.41 9.35 15.09
C PRO A 131 -4.66 10.00 15.71
N VAL A 132 -4.71 11.31 15.82
CA VAL A 132 -5.84 12.05 16.41
C VAL A 132 -6.54 12.98 15.41
N ASP A 133 -6.03 13.10 14.17
CA ASP A 133 -6.61 13.97 13.15
C ASP A 133 -6.57 13.27 11.78
N ILE A 134 -7.76 12.98 11.26
CA ILE A 134 -7.94 12.26 10.01
C ILE A 134 -7.57 13.11 8.79
N GLU A 135 -7.96 14.39 8.76
CA GLU A 135 -7.69 15.26 7.62
C GLU A 135 -6.19 15.61 7.52
N ASP A 136 -5.56 15.88 8.68
CA ASP A 136 -4.10 16.05 8.74
C ASP A 136 -3.38 14.78 8.28
N THR A 137 -3.86 13.60 8.68
CA THR A 137 -3.29 12.31 8.23
C THR A 137 -3.41 12.13 6.72
N LEU A 138 -4.59 12.35 6.14
CA LEU A 138 -4.79 12.25 4.69
C LEU A 138 -3.87 13.22 3.93
N GLY A 139 -3.71 14.45 4.44
CA GLY A 139 -2.77 15.43 3.89
C GLY A 139 -1.31 14.99 3.96
N ARG A 140 -0.87 14.39 5.07
CA ARG A 140 0.50 13.86 5.25
C ARG A 140 0.79 12.68 4.32
N ILE A 141 -0.14 11.73 4.22
CA ILE A 141 -0.02 10.59 3.30
C ILE A 141 0.09 11.12 1.87
N GLN A 142 -0.82 12.00 1.44
CA GLN A 142 -0.77 12.59 0.11
C GLN A 142 0.55 13.32 -0.16
N ALA A 143 1.08 14.09 0.79
CA ALA A 143 2.34 14.80 0.64
C ALA A 143 3.52 13.83 0.45
N PHE A 144 3.56 12.73 1.20
CA PHE A 144 4.56 11.67 1.05
C PHE A 144 4.51 11.04 -0.35
N TYR A 145 3.32 10.65 -0.80
CA TYR A 145 3.16 10.05 -2.14
C TYR A 145 3.42 11.05 -3.27
N ASN A 146 3.17 12.33 -3.07
CA ASN A 146 3.58 13.37 -4.02
C ASN A 146 5.10 13.39 -4.22
N GLU A 147 5.88 13.22 -3.17
CA GLU A 147 7.35 13.13 -3.26
C GLU A 147 7.78 11.88 -4.03
N VAL A 148 7.17 10.73 -3.74
CA VAL A 148 7.43 9.45 -4.41
C VAL A 148 7.11 9.52 -5.91
N VAL A 149 5.89 9.98 -6.25
CA VAL A 149 5.42 10.06 -7.64
C VAL A 149 6.19 11.09 -8.46
N ASN A 150 6.59 12.21 -7.86
CA ASN A 150 7.40 13.22 -8.55
C ASN A 150 8.79 12.70 -8.99
N GLN A 151 9.26 11.60 -8.40
CA GLN A 151 10.50 10.92 -8.81
C GLN A 151 10.25 9.80 -9.84
N GLY A 152 8.99 9.59 -10.27
CA GLY A 152 8.63 8.54 -11.22
C GLY A 152 8.56 7.14 -10.59
N ILE A 153 8.49 7.05 -9.26
CA ILE A 153 8.46 5.77 -8.55
C ILE A 153 7.04 5.20 -8.55
N VAL A 154 6.89 3.95 -8.94
CA VAL A 154 5.63 3.19 -8.85
C VAL A 154 5.46 2.67 -7.41
N PRO A 155 4.39 3.06 -6.68
CA PRO A 155 4.20 2.61 -5.31
C PRO A 155 3.51 1.24 -5.22
N LEU A 156 4.01 0.40 -4.29
CA LEU A 156 3.32 -0.77 -3.77
C LEU A 156 3.15 -0.60 -2.27
N SER A 157 1.92 -0.39 -1.81
CA SER A 157 1.62 -0.02 -0.44
C SER A 157 1.16 -1.21 0.39
N ALA A 158 1.65 -1.29 1.64
CA ALA A 158 1.03 -2.10 2.67
C ALA A 158 0.19 -1.17 3.56
N GLY A 159 -1.12 -1.27 3.48
CA GLY A 159 -2.03 -0.42 4.23
C GLY A 159 -2.15 -0.84 5.70
N GLY A 160 -2.70 0.00 6.36
CA GLY A 160 -3.74 0.40 7.21
C GLY A 160 -5.14 0.01 6.70
N ASP A 161 -6.09 0.79 7.13
CA ASP A 161 -7.47 0.67 6.66
C ASP A 161 -7.61 1.15 5.19
N HIS A 162 -8.73 0.81 4.54
CA HIS A 162 -8.90 1.10 3.11
C HIS A 162 -9.00 2.59 2.77
N LEU A 163 -9.25 3.47 3.74
CA LEU A 163 -9.26 4.92 3.51
C LEU A 163 -7.92 5.45 3.00
N ILE A 164 -6.81 4.76 3.29
CA ILE A 164 -5.47 5.20 2.86
C ILE A 164 -5.31 5.29 1.34
N THR A 165 -6.13 4.55 0.59
CA THR A 165 -6.10 4.55 -0.87
C THR A 165 -6.50 5.90 -1.47
N LEU A 166 -7.39 6.64 -0.80
CA LEU A 166 -7.81 7.97 -1.27
C LEU A 166 -6.64 8.98 -1.38
N PRO A 167 -5.85 9.25 -0.34
CA PRO A 167 -4.70 10.16 -0.46
C PRO A 167 -3.60 9.65 -1.39
N VAL A 168 -3.45 8.32 -1.55
CA VAL A 168 -2.57 7.72 -2.56
C VAL A 168 -3.04 8.08 -3.96
N MET A 169 -4.33 7.90 -4.26
CA MET A 169 -4.92 8.29 -5.54
C MET A 169 -4.83 9.79 -5.80
N ARG A 170 -5.01 10.64 -4.80
CA ARG A 170 -4.82 12.10 -4.93
C ARG A 170 -3.41 12.48 -5.39
N ALA A 171 -2.42 11.68 -5.06
CA ALA A 171 -1.03 11.87 -5.53
C ALA A 171 -0.81 11.31 -6.93
N LEU A 172 -1.31 10.10 -7.22
CA LEU A 172 -1.07 9.38 -8.48
C LEU A 172 -1.92 9.91 -9.65
N CYS A 173 -3.18 10.27 -9.40
CA CYS A 173 -4.18 10.48 -10.46
C CYS A 173 -4.37 11.95 -10.84
N ARG A 174 -3.33 12.79 -10.70
CA ARG A 174 -3.42 14.25 -10.94
C ARG A 174 -3.64 14.64 -12.40
N ALA A 175 -3.18 13.83 -13.34
CA ALA A 175 -3.22 14.17 -14.75
C ALA A 175 -4.54 13.76 -15.41
N GLN A 176 -5.12 12.65 -15.01
CA GLN A 176 -6.34 12.07 -15.55
C GLN A 176 -6.92 11.03 -14.59
N PRO A 177 -8.25 10.77 -14.66
CA PRO A 177 -8.85 9.64 -13.96
C PRO A 177 -8.24 8.31 -14.40
N VAL A 178 -8.06 7.38 -13.45
CA VAL A 178 -7.46 6.06 -13.72
C VAL A 178 -8.52 4.95 -13.61
N GLY A 179 -8.24 3.80 -14.20
CA GLY A 179 -9.01 2.58 -13.96
C GLY A 179 -8.60 1.90 -12.67
N MET A 180 -9.41 0.98 -12.17
CA MET A 180 -9.10 0.22 -10.97
C MET A 180 -9.59 -1.23 -11.05
N VAL A 181 -8.74 -2.16 -10.62
CA VAL A 181 -9.16 -3.51 -10.23
C VAL A 181 -9.18 -3.55 -8.71
N HIS A 182 -10.37 -3.65 -8.16
CA HIS A 182 -10.64 -3.64 -6.73
C HIS A 182 -11.09 -5.02 -6.27
N PHE A 183 -10.33 -5.63 -5.39
CA PHE A 183 -10.64 -6.90 -4.73
C PHE A 183 -11.09 -6.62 -3.31
N ASP A 184 -12.33 -6.96 -2.98
CA ASP A 184 -12.93 -6.58 -1.70
C ASP A 184 -14.24 -7.37 -1.46
N ALA A 185 -14.59 -7.57 -0.21
CA ALA A 185 -15.95 -7.99 0.17
C ALA A 185 -16.95 -6.81 0.08
N HIS A 186 -16.48 -5.57 0.17
CA HIS A 186 -17.26 -4.34 0.25
C HIS A 186 -17.08 -3.47 -0.99
N THR A 187 -18.03 -2.58 -1.25
CA THR A 187 -17.92 -1.65 -2.40
C THR A 187 -17.06 -0.42 -2.08
N ASP A 188 -16.99 -0.03 -0.83
CA ASP A 188 -16.29 1.16 -0.35
C ASP A 188 -16.70 2.45 -1.07
N THR A 189 -17.97 2.48 -1.49
CA THR A 189 -18.61 3.58 -2.21
C THR A 189 -19.73 4.24 -1.41
N LEU A 190 -19.84 3.96 -0.10
CA LEU A 190 -20.83 4.60 0.76
C LEU A 190 -20.57 6.09 0.90
N ASP A 191 -21.63 6.87 1.08
CA ASP A 191 -21.49 8.32 1.19
C ASP A 191 -20.84 8.73 2.52
N ARG A 192 -21.35 8.19 3.62
CA ARG A 192 -20.93 8.57 4.96
C ARG A 192 -21.31 7.53 6.00
N TYR A 193 -20.66 7.62 7.16
CA TYR A 193 -20.99 6.85 8.35
C TYR A 193 -21.24 7.78 9.54
N PHE A 194 -21.89 7.29 10.58
CA PHE A 194 -22.06 7.98 11.86
C PHE A 194 -22.52 9.44 11.70
N GLY A 195 -23.54 9.68 10.88
CA GLY A 195 -24.06 10.99 10.53
C GLY A 195 -23.28 11.65 9.40
N GLU A 196 -22.24 12.41 9.67
CA GLU A 196 -21.55 13.25 8.67
C GLU A 196 -20.13 12.79 8.31
N SER A 197 -19.66 11.65 8.84
CA SER A 197 -18.31 11.17 8.61
C SER A 197 -18.12 10.66 7.17
N LYS A 198 -17.47 11.48 6.33
CA LYS A 198 -17.19 11.19 4.92
C LYS A 198 -15.91 10.41 4.67
N TYR A 199 -15.02 10.37 5.67
CA TYR A 199 -13.73 9.71 5.59
C TYR A 199 -13.71 8.51 6.52
N THR A 200 -14.05 7.35 5.95
CA THR A 200 -13.98 6.04 6.61
C THR A 200 -13.47 5.02 5.59
N HIS A 201 -13.09 3.84 6.06
CA HIS A 201 -12.64 2.78 5.15
C HIS A 201 -13.72 2.34 4.14
N GLY A 202 -15.02 2.54 4.41
CA GLY A 202 -16.11 2.23 3.48
C GLY A 202 -16.46 3.35 2.49
N THR A 203 -15.65 4.42 2.38
CA THR A 203 -16.01 5.59 1.56
C THR A 203 -14.95 6.07 0.56
N PRO A 204 -13.72 5.48 0.49
CA PRO A 204 -12.62 6.06 -0.29
C PRO A 204 -12.94 6.18 -1.78
N PHE A 205 -13.58 5.18 -2.38
CA PHE A 205 -13.81 5.16 -3.82
C PHE A 205 -14.96 6.08 -4.24
N ARG A 206 -15.92 6.32 -3.38
CA ARG A 206 -16.87 7.40 -3.61
C ARG A 206 -16.17 8.76 -3.68
N ARG A 207 -15.31 9.04 -2.70
CA ARG A 207 -14.52 10.29 -2.71
C ARG A 207 -13.62 10.37 -3.95
N ALA A 208 -12.94 9.28 -4.31
CA ALA A 208 -12.07 9.24 -5.49
C ALA A 208 -12.81 9.53 -6.80
N ILE A 209 -14.04 9.02 -6.95
CA ILE A 209 -14.88 9.30 -8.12
C ILE A 209 -15.39 10.75 -8.09
N GLU A 210 -15.89 11.23 -6.96
CA GLU A 210 -16.36 12.62 -6.81
C GLU A 210 -15.25 13.66 -7.05
N GLU A 211 -14.00 13.32 -6.71
CA GLU A 211 -12.82 14.16 -6.96
C GLU A 211 -12.24 14.00 -8.38
N GLY A 212 -12.81 13.11 -9.21
CA GLY A 212 -12.35 12.87 -10.58
C GLY A 212 -11.01 12.14 -10.69
N LEU A 213 -10.62 11.39 -9.66
CA LEU A 213 -9.38 10.61 -9.60
C LEU A 213 -9.56 9.21 -10.21
N LEU A 214 -10.76 8.64 -10.05
CA LEU A 214 -11.12 7.31 -10.50
C LEU A 214 -12.19 7.38 -11.58
N ASP A 215 -11.98 6.67 -12.69
CA ASP A 215 -13.00 6.49 -13.74
C ASP A 215 -13.89 5.30 -13.38
N PRO A 216 -15.16 5.53 -12.99
CA PRO A 216 -16.05 4.45 -12.59
C PRO A 216 -16.33 3.45 -13.72
N LYS A 217 -16.28 3.89 -14.99
CA LYS A 217 -16.50 3.00 -16.15
C LYS A 217 -15.29 2.12 -16.47
N ARG A 218 -14.15 2.43 -15.88
CA ARG A 218 -12.93 1.64 -15.94
C ARG A 218 -12.58 1.02 -14.58
N THR A 219 -13.58 0.89 -13.71
CA THR A 219 -13.45 0.27 -12.39
C THR A 219 -14.23 -1.03 -12.34
N VAL A 220 -13.58 -2.10 -11.88
CA VAL A 220 -14.19 -3.40 -11.58
C VAL A 220 -13.95 -3.75 -10.13
N GLN A 221 -15.02 -4.14 -9.43
CA GLN A 221 -15.01 -4.64 -8.05
C GLN A 221 -15.29 -6.14 -8.07
N ILE A 222 -14.48 -6.93 -7.39
CA ILE A 222 -14.50 -8.40 -7.43
C ILE A 222 -14.60 -8.95 -6.02
N GLY A 223 -15.61 -9.78 -5.76
CA GLY A 223 -15.79 -10.50 -4.51
C GLY A 223 -16.84 -9.91 -3.57
N ILE A 224 -17.56 -8.87 -4.02
CA ILE A 224 -18.55 -8.13 -3.22
C ILE A 224 -19.61 -9.08 -2.67
N ARG A 225 -19.85 -9.03 -1.36
CA ARG A 225 -20.78 -9.91 -0.64
C ARG A 225 -21.19 -9.34 0.72
N GLY A 226 -21.82 -10.16 1.54
CA GLY A 226 -22.24 -9.79 2.89
C GLY A 226 -23.59 -9.08 2.94
N ALA A 227 -23.99 -8.70 4.16
CA ALA A 227 -25.24 -8.01 4.40
C ALA A 227 -25.12 -6.51 4.15
N LEU A 228 -26.15 -5.92 3.57
CA LEU A 228 -26.24 -4.50 3.29
C LEU A 228 -27.02 -3.77 4.39
N TYR A 229 -26.73 -2.49 4.62
CA TYR A 229 -27.57 -1.63 5.45
C TYR A 229 -28.86 -1.25 4.72
N SER A 230 -28.80 -1.12 3.39
CA SER A 230 -29.93 -0.86 2.52
C SER A 230 -29.66 -1.35 1.10
N ASP A 231 -30.74 -1.53 0.31
CA ASP A 231 -30.63 -1.87 -1.11
C ASP A 231 -29.82 -0.84 -1.93
N ARG A 232 -29.69 0.38 -1.40
CA ARG A 232 -28.99 1.50 -2.07
C ARG A 232 -27.48 1.47 -1.89
N ASP A 233 -26.96 0.62 -1.04
CA ASP A 233 -25.50 0.62 -0.74
C ASP A 233 -24.65 0.28 -1.97
N LYS A 234 -25.20 -0.49 -2.93
CA LYS A 234 -24.56 -0.80 -4.21
C LYS A 234 -25.03 0.11 -5.36
N GLU A 235 -26.24 0.68 -5.29
CA GLU A 235 -26.89 1.39 -6.40
C GLU A 235 -26.02 2.52 -6.90
N TRP A 236 -25.47 3.35 -6.01
CA TRP A 236 -24.70 4.51 -6.41
C TRP A 236 -23.49 4.14 -7.30
N GLY A 237 -22.72 3.13 -6.94
CA GLY A 237 -21.57 2.68 -7.73
C GLY A 237 -21.99 2.16 -9.11
N LEU A 238 -23.07 1.38 -9.17
CA LEU A 238 -23.66 0.88 -10.42
C LEU A 238 -24.15 2.02 -11.32
N GLU A 239 -24.82 3.04 -10.75
CA GLU A 239 -25.27 4.23 -11.48
C GLU A 239 -24.11 5.05 -12.06
N GLN A 240 -22.94 5.08 -11.39
CA GLN A 240 -21.73 5.70 -11.92
C GLN A 240 -21.09 4.87 -13.06
N GLY A 241 -21.41 3.59 -13.16
CA GLY A 241 -20.91 2.68 -14.18
C GLY A 241 -19.81 1.73 -13.72
N ILE A 242 -19.62 1.56 -12.40
CA ILE A 242 -18.71 0.55 -11.84
C ILE A 242 -19.21 -0.85 -12.22
N ARG A 243 -18.32 -1.72 -12.68
CA ARG A 243 -18.60 -3.14 -12.85
C ARG A 243 -18.41 -3.86 -11.55
N VAL A 244 -19.48 -4.28 -10.92
CA VAL A 244 -19.47 -5.09 -9.68
C VAL A 244 -19.63 -6.56 -10.04
N ILE A 245 -18.70 -7.42 -9.62
CA ILE A 245 -18.76 -8.87 -9.70
C ILE A 245 -18.97 -9.38 -8.27
N GLU A 246 -20.22 -9.66 -7.95
CA GLU A 246 -20.58 -10.26 -6.67
C GLU A 246 -20.04 -11.68 -6.56
N ILE A 247 -19.90 -12.20 -5.34
CA ILE A 247 -19.28 -13.51 -5.13
C ILE A 247 -20.03 -14.66 -5.80
N GLU A 248 -21.34 -14.57 -5.92
CA GLU A 248 -22.18 -15.56 -6.63
C GLU A 248 -21.83 -15.55 -8.13
N GLU A 249 -21.79 -14.35 -8.74
CA GLU A 249 -21.40 -14.22 -10.15
C GLU A 249 -19.94 -14.67 -10.36
N TYR A 250 -19.05 -14.36 -9.44
CA TYR A 250 -17.66 -14.83 -9.46
C TYR A 250 -17.57 -16.35 -9.54
N ASN A 251 -18.35 -17.05 -8.70
CA ASN A 251 -18.38 -18.53 -8.68
C ASN A 251 -18.98 -19.11 -9.98
N ASP A 252 -19.98 -18.45 -10.54
CA ASP A 252 -20.60 -18.89 -11.79
C ASP A 252 -19.68 -18.69 -13.00
N LEU A 253 -18.95 -17.57 -13.05
CA LEU A 253 -18.02 -17.24 -14.15
C LEU A 253 -16.72 -18.04 -14.09
N GLY A 254 -16.17 -18.22 -12.91
CA GLY A 254 -14.83 -18.76 -12.69
C GLY A 254 -13.70 -17.75 -12.99
N VAL A 255 -12.52 -18.08 -12.48
CA VAL A 255 -11.36 -17.18 -12.44
C VAL A 255 -10.97 -16.62 -13.82
N ASP A 256 -10.92 -17.47 -14.85
CA ASP A 256 -10.46 -17.03 -16.19
C ASP A 256 -11.41 -16.01 -16.82
N ALA A 257 -12.73 -16.19 -16.65
CA ALA A 257 -13.71 -15.24 -17.18
C ALA A 257 -13.71 -13.92 -16.39
N VAL A 258 -13.51 -13.97 -15.07
CA VAL A 258 -13.36 -12.78 -14.23
C VAL A 258 -12.11 -12.00 -14.62
N ILE A 259 -10.97 -12.65 -14.88
CA ILE A 259 -9.75 -12.02 -15.42
C ILE A 259 -10.05 -11.31 -16.74
N ALA A 260 -10.71 -12.01 -17.68
CA ALA A 260 -11.05 -11.45 -19.00
C ALA A 260 -11.96 -10.22 -18.86
N GLU A 261 -12.94 -10.26 -17.96
CA GLU A 261 -13.84 -9.15 -17.70
C GLU A 261 -13.11 -7.97 -17.03
N ALA A 262 -12.26 -8.23 -16.03
CA ALA A 262 -11.46 -7.19 -15.40
C ALA A 262 -10.60 -6.43 -16.43
N ARG A 263 -9.89 -7.18 -17.29
CA ARG A 263 -9.07 -6.60 -18.36
C ARG A 263 -9.91 -5.80 -19.38
N ARG A 264 -11.10 -6.30 -19.72
CA ARG A 264 -12.03 -5.60 -20.61
C ARG A 264 -12.47 -4.25 -20.03
N VAL A 265 -12.81 -4.22 -18.73
CA VAL A 265 -13.31 -3.02 -18.05
C VAL A 265 -12.20 -1.96 -17.92
N VAL A 266 -11.03 -2.33 -17.41
CA VAL A 266 -9.96 -1.34 -17.20
C VAL A 266 -9.31 -0.87 -18.50
N GLY A 267 -9.34 -1.71 -19.56
CA GLY A 267 -8.78 -1.38 -20.87
C GLY A 267 -7.26 -1.16 -20.84
N ALA A 268 -6.75 -0.36 -21.77
CA ALA A 268 -5.31 -0.12 -21.96
C ALA A 268 -4.76 1.10 -21.17
N GLY A 269 -5.61 1.88 -20.52
CA GLY A 269 -5.18 3.08 -19.80
C GLY A 269 -4.58 2.78 -18.43
N PRO A 270 -4.03 3.80 -17.76
CA PRO A 270 -3.44 3.65 -16.43
C PRO A 270 -4.44 3.04 -15.44
N THR A 271 -3.98 2.05 -14.70
CA THR A 271 -4.81 1.22 -13.82
C THR A 271 -4.14 1.01 -12.46
N TYR A 272 -4.90 1.13 -11.40
CA TYR A 272 -4.48 0.85 -10.02
C TYR A 272 -5.05 -0.49 -9.55
N ILE A 273 -4.29 -1.23 -8.75
CA ILE A 273 -4.78 -2.43 -8.06
C ILE A 273 -4.99 -2.09 -6.60
N SER A 274 -6.21 -2.26 -6.09
CA SER A 274 -6.49 -2.18 -4.66
C SER A 274 -6.98 -3.54 -4.17
N PHE A 275 -6.29 -4.09 -3.17
CA PHE A 275 -6.55 -5.41 -2.65
C PHE A 275 -6.85 -5.35 -1.16
N ASP A 276 -8.13 -5.43 -0.80
CA ASP A 276 -8.53 -5.68 0.58
C ASP A 276 -8.42 -7.17 0.90
N VAL A 277 -7.78 -7.50 2.03
CA VAL A 277 -7.61 -8.91 2.42
C VAL A 277 -8.93 -9.58 2.81
N ASP A 278 -9.98 -8.81 3.08
CA ASP A 278 -11.29 -9.36 3.42
C ASP A 278 -12.08 -9.89 2.22
N VAL A 279 -11.61 -9.65 0.97
CA VAL A 279 -12.11 -10.37 -0.21
C VAL A 279 -11.92 -11.88 -0.05
N LEU A 280 -10.87 -12.29 0.65
CA LEU A 280 -10.60 -13.68 0.98
C LEU A 280 -11.60 -14.19 2.01
N ASP A 281 -11.91 -15.49 1.95
CA ASP A 281 -12.67 -16.11 3.03
C ASP A 281 -11.88 -16.01 4.35
N PRO A 282 -12.54 -15.70 5.50
CA PRO A 282 -11.89 -15.59 6.81
C PRO A 282 -11.13 -16.84 7.26
N VAL A 283 -11.35 -17.99 6.65
CA VAL A 283 -10.53 -19.19 6.89
C VAL A 283 -9.07 -18.97 6.45
N TYR A 284 -8.84 -18.12 5.47
CA TYR A 284 -7.50 -17.74 4.97
C TYR A 284 -6.98 -16.45 5.58
N ALA A 285 -7.86 -15.47 5.79
CA ALA A 285 -7.51 -14.13 6.27
C ALA A 285 -8.41 -13.69 7.44
N PRO A 286 -8.28 -14.30 8.63
CA PRO A 286 -9.10 -13.95 9.80
C PRO A 286 -8.76 -12.58 10.38
N GLY A 287 -7.56 -12.07 10.12
CA GLY A 287 -7.02 -10.83 10.69
C GLY A 287 -7.38 -9.60 9.89
N THR A 288 -8.68 -9.29 9.83
CA THR A 288 -9.19 -8.06 9.19
C THR A 288 -10.30 -7.42 10.04
N GLY A 289 -10.64 -6.18 9.73
CA GLY A 289 -11.62 -5.39 10.47
C GLY A 289 -13.07 -5.83 10.26
N THR A 290 -13.42 -6.15 9.04
CA THR A 290 -14.79 -6.45 8.58
C THR A 290 -14.84 -7.72 7.74
N PRO A 291 -14.53 -8.90 8.34
CA PRO A 291 -14.52 -10.17 7.61
C PRO A 291 -15.93 -10.58 7.18
N GLU A 292 -16.06 -11.04 5.93
CA GLU A 292 -17.27 -11.62 5.37
C GLU A 292 -17.05 -13.08 4.97
N ILE A 293 -17.96 -13.99 5.34
CA ILE A 293 -17.86 -15.41 5.03
C ILE A 293 -18.17 -15.66 3.56
N GLY A 294 -17.58 -16.71 2.98
CA GLY A 294 -17.84 -17.12 1.59
C GLY A 294 -16.95 -16.40 0.57
N GLY A 295 -15.79 -15.92 0.98
CA GLY A 295 -14.85 -15.23 0.11
C GLY A 295 -14.06 -16.14 -0.84
N ILE A 296 -13.20 -15.54 -1.66
CA ILE A 296 -12.35 -16.25 -2.61
C ILE A 296 -11.21 -16.98 -1.88
N THR A 297 -10.61 -17.97 -2.55
CA THR A 297 -9.43 -18.65 -2.01
C THR A 297 -8.15 -17.84 -2.22
N THR A 298 -7.13 -18.08 -1.41
CA THR A 298 -5.80 -17.48 -1.63
C THR A 298 -5.16 -17.91 -2.96
N TYR A 299 -5.51 -19.10 -3.47
CA TYR A 299 -5.02 -19.57 -4.76
C TYR A 299 -5.68 -18.80 -5.91
N ASP A 300 -6.99 -18.59 -5.85
CA ASP A 300 -7.72 -17.80 -6.85
C ASP A 300 -7.23 -16.35 -6.87
N ALA A 301 -6.99 -15.76 -5.69
CA ALA A 301 -6.41 -14.41 -5.59
C ALA A 301 -5.07 -14.30 -6.32
N GLN A 302 -4.17 -15.30 -6.18
CA GLN A 302 -2.92 -15.33 -6.93
C GLN A 302 -3.15 -15.45 -8.44
N LEU A 303 -4.11 -16.28 -8.89
CA LEU A 303 -4.43 -16.41 -10.31
C LEU A 303 -5.01 -15.11 -10.89
N LEU A 304 -5.91 -14.46 -10.15
CA LEU A 304 -6.49 -13.18 -10.53
C LEU A 304 -5.40 -12.11 -10.73
N ILE A 305 -4.50 -11.95 -9.76
CA ILE A 305 -3.38 -10.98 -9.86
C ILE A 305 -2.48 -11.32 -11.07
N ARG A 306 -2.11 -12.58 -11.26
CA ARG A 306 -1.31 -13.03 -12.41
C ARG A 306 -2.00 -12.74 -13.74
N GLY A 307 -3.33 -12.81 -13.79
CA GLY A 307 -4.14 -12.48 -14.95
C GLY A 307 -4.10 -11.01 -15.34
N LEU A 308 -3.60 -10.11 -14.49
CA LEU A 308 -3.46 -8.67 -14.77
C LEU A 308 -2.13 -8.31 -15.47
N ARG A 309 -1.27 -9.29 -15.76
CA ARG A 309 -0.01 -9.07 -16.48
C ARG A 309 -0.25 -8.36 -17.81
N GLY A 310 0.61 -7.39 -18.13
CA GLY A 310 0.55 -6.61 -19.38
C GLY A 310 -0.50 -5.50 -19.39
N LEU A 311 -1.17 -5.22 -18.26
CA LEU A 311 -1.91 -3.97 -18.07
C LEU A 311 -0.94 -2.83 -17.76
N ASN A 312 -1.35 -1.60 -18.06
CA ASN A 312 -0.63 -0.39 -17.64
C ASN A 312 -0.88 -0.11 -16.16
N LEU A 313 -0.07 -0.73 -15.30
CA LEU A 313 -0.23 -0.66 -13.83
C LEU A 313 0.64 0.46 -13.27
N ILE A 314 0.01 1.44 -12.61
CA ILE A 314 0.67 2.63 -12.07
C ILE A 314 0.91 2.59 -10.57
N GLY A 315 0.45 1.58 -9.88
CA GLY A 315 0.59 1.38 -8.44
C GLY A 315 -0.40 0.37 -7.89
N ALA A 316 -0.21 0.00 -6.64
CA ALA A 316 -1.10 -0.92 -5.95
C ALA A 316 -1.03 -0.76 -4.43
N ASP A 317 -2.06 -1.29 -3.75
CA ASP A 317 -2.03 -1.52 -2.31
C ASP A 317 -2.58 -2.90 -1.92
N VAL A 318 -2.20 -3.32 -0.71
CA VAL A 318 -2.82 -4.42 0.05
C VAL A 318 -3.18 -3.85 1.41
N VAL A 319 -4.46 -3.87 1.75
CA VAL A 319 -5.03 -3.15 2.91
C VAL A 319 -5.78 -4.07 3.87
N GLU A 320 -6.18 -3.52 5.02
CA GLU A 320 -7.01 -4.13 6.07
C GLU A 320 -6.39 -5.33 6.80
N VAL A 321 -5.07 -5.54 6.68
CA VAL A 321 -4.38 -6.52 7.53
C VAL A 321 -4.36 -6.03 8.97
N SER A 322 -5.13 -6.70 9.84
CA SER A 322 -5.32 -6.32 11.24
C SER A 322 -4.75 -7.38 12.20
N PRO A 323 -3.46 -7.28 12.57
CA PRO A 323 -2.77 -8.26 13.41
C PRO A 323 -3.44 -8.62 14.73
N PRO A 324 -4.12 -7.71 15.45
CA PRO A 324 -4.79 -8.04 16.70
C PRO A 324 -5.87 -9.13 16.59
N PHE A 325 -6.38 -9.39 15.39
CA PHE A 325 -7.41 -10.39 15.14
C PHE A 325 -6.88 -11.68 14.49
N ASP A 326 -5.57 -11.78 14.33
CA ASP A 326 -4.90 -12.98 13.82
C ASP A 326 -3.64 -13.30 14.64
N MET A 327 -3.81 -14.11 15.66
CA MET A 327 -2.71 -14.54 16.55
C MET A 327 -1.67 -15.41 15.84
N SER A 328 -2.01 -16.03 14.71
CA SER A 328 -1.10 -16.86 13.92
C SER A 328 -0.22 -16.04 12.96
N GLY A 329 -0.64 -14.82 12.62
CA GLY A 329 -0.02 -14.01 11.58
C GLY A 329 -0.29 -14.50 10.15
N ASN A 330 -1.26 -15.42 9.99
CA ASN A 330 -1.57 -16.01 8.69
C ASN A 330 -2.02 -14.97 7.66
N THR A 331 -2.86 -14.01 8.08
CA THR A 331 -3.34 -12.92 7.21
C THR A 331 -2.19 -12.07 6.68
N ALA A 332 -1.24 -11.72 7.54
CA ALA A 332 -0.06 -10.97 7.09
C ALA A 332 0.85 -11.81 6.18
N LEU A 333 0.97 -13.12 6.40
CA LEU A 333 1.69 -14.02 5.51
C LEU A 333 1.02 -14.12 4.12
N VAL A 334 -0.31 -14.16 4.09
CA VAL A 334 -1.10 -14.11 2.85
C VAL A 334 -0.84 -12.77 2.15
N ALA A 335 -0.93 -11.64 2.87
CA ALA A 335 -0.64 -10.31 2.32
C ALA A 335 0.76 -10.20 1.73
N VAL A 336 1.78 -10.78 2.38
CA VAL A 336 3.15 -10.87 1.82
C VAL A 336 3.17 -11.58 0.48
N THR A 337 2.45 -12.71 0.36
CA THR A 337 2.38 -13.46 -0.89
C THR A 337 1.70 -12.64 -1.98
N LEU A 338 0.57 -11.99 -1.66
CA LEU A 338 -0.17 -11.14 -2.61
C LEU A 338 0.65 -9.91 -3.02
N MET A 339 1.34 -9.26 -2.09
CA MET A 339 2.26 -8.17 -2.41
C MET A 339 3.39 -8.63 -3.35
N PHE A 340 3.89 -9.85 -3.19
CA PHE A 340 4.92 -10.38 -4.10
C PHE A 340 4.35 -10.70 -5.49
N GLU A 341 3.13 -11.24 -5.59
CA GLU A 341 2.41 -11.42 -6.85
C GLU A 341 2.19 -10.06 -7.56
N ILE A 342 1.72 -9.07 -6.82
CA ILE A 342 1.50 -7.70 -7.33
C ILE A 342 2.84 -7.07 -7.75
N LEU A 343 3.89 -7.21 -6.95
CA LEU A 343 5.23 -6.71 -7.31
C LEU A 343 5.72 -7.30 -8.64
N CYS A 344 5.45 -8.58 -8.90
CA CYS A 344 5.82 -9.21 -10.16
C CYS A 344 5.12 -8.57 -11.36
N VAL A 345 3.81 -8.31 -11.28
CA VAL A 345 3.07 -7.69 -12.38
C VAL A 345 3.39 -6.21 -12.56
N LEU A 346 3.66 -5.49 -11.46
CA LEU A 346 4.14 -4.10 -11.50
C LEU A 346 5.53 -4.00 -12.15
N ALA A 347 6.44 -4.91 -11.80
CA ALA A 347 7.80 -4.91 -12.36
C ALA A 347 7.81 -5.20 -13.87
N GLU A 348 6.94 -6.09 -14.35
CA GLU A 348 6.76 -6.29 -15.79
C GLU A 348 6.18 -5.04 -16.47
N ALA A 349 5.18 -4.38 -15.88
CA ALA A 349 4.59 -3.17 -16.43
C ALA A 349 5.63 -2.03 -16.51
N ALA A 350 6.33 -1.74 -15.41
CA ALA A 350 7.35 -0.69 -15.34
C ALA A 350 8.53 -0.95 -16.30
N SER A 351 8.98 -2.20 -16.43
CA SER A 351 10.08 -2.55 -17.36
C SER A 351 9.70 -2.49 -18.84
N ALA A 352 8.42 -2.55 -19.17
CA ALA A 352 7.95 -2.45 -20.55
C ALA A 352 7.89 -0.99 -21.07
N GLU A 353 7.85 -0.01 -20.16
CA GLU A 353 7.84 1.43 -20.48
C GLU A 353 9.25 2.04 -20.58
N SER A 354 10.28 1.30 -20.14
CA SER A 354 11.70 1.69 -20.17
C SER A 354 12.37 1.29 -21.48
#